data_1ef54964b98badfbda2be12e82b53ff0
#
_entry.id   1ef54964b98badfbda2be12e82b53ff0
#
_cell.length_a   1.000
_cell.length_b   1.000
_cell.length_c   1.000
_cell.angle_alpha   90.00
_cell.angle_beta   90.00
_cell.angle_gamma   90.00
#
_symmetry.space_group_name_H-M   'P 1'
#
loop_
_entity.id
_entity.type
_entity.pdbx_description
1 polymer ?
#
loop_
_entity_poly.entity_id
_entity_poly.type
_entity_poly.pdbx_seq_one_letter_code
_entity_poly.pdbx_strand_id
1 'polypeptide(L)'
;MNKQAKGHSIAKINAQAGILELRITGQIYFGWTASDFRYEVDKALKEGITSAEVYLNTAGGSVYEATEIVNQLKRLKSVTISTGALVASAGTYIMVHFPAKAYKSSQFMIHKPITEFYGNIDQMRADLKHLENVTEQYKEVYAKRFGKTSEDIDELWKQDYWLSATEAKEIGLISEIVDGEPEITNETVAMMQACGCKSLPKPNKVINSKNIEKMDRDTLISALGMAANATDEQIKERIQALKEQETKRAVEAKDRAEKLVNKAIFDKKITADKKDLYVGLAEADYDKTATLLEAIETPRPASQTITPAKSAVEDKSTWTMEDYLTKDPDALEALMVSDPQKVRELNAMYQLKNK
;
A
#
# COMPACT_ATOMS: atom_id res chain seq x y z
N MET A 1 -1.89 -15.93 14.54
CA MET A 1 -2.58 -14.85 13.82
C MET A 1 -2.38 -13.55 14.60
N ASN A 2 -1.37 -12.78 14.24
CA ASN A 2 -1.01 -11.56 14.97
C ASN A 2 -1.84 -10.37 14.47
N LYS A 3 -2.66 -9.80 15.36
CA LYS A 3 -3.58 -8.67 15.13
C LYS A 3 -2.90 -7.28 15.13
N GLN A 4 -1.66 -7.14 14.68
CA GLN A 4 -0.89 -5.90 14.87
C GLN A 4 -0.34 -5.27 13.60
N ALA A 5 -1.12 -5.12 12.54
CA ALA A 5 -0.86 -4.12 11.50
C ALA A 5 -2.10 -3.90 10.63
N LYS A 6 -3.27 -3.96 11.23
CA LYS A 6 -4.49 -3.49 10.56
C LYS A 6 -4.63 -2.02 10.90
N GLY A 7 -4.56 -1.14 9.91
CA GLY A 7 -5.26 0.12 9.99
C GLY A 7 -6.65 -0.25 10.53
N HIS A 8 -7.02 0.25 11.71
CA HIS A 8 -8.15 -0.29 12.43
C HIS A 8 -9.43 0.23 11.79
N SER A 9 -10.00 -0.55 10.86
CA SER A 9 -11.44 -0.42 10.63
C SER A 9 -12.12 -1.15 11.79
N ILE A 10 -12.80 -0.40 12.65
CA ILE A 10 -13.62 -0.95 13.72
C ILE A 10 -15.06 -0.67 13.34
N ALA A 11 -15.86 -1.70 13.30
CA ALA A 11 -17.30 -1.56 13.12
C ALA A 11 -18.02 -1.99 14.37
N LYS A 12 -19.03 -1.23 14.74
CA LYS A 12 -19.91 -1.52 15.85
C LYS A 12 -21.34 -1.19 15.45
N ILE A 13 -22.23 -2.15 15.58
CA ILE A 13 -23.66 -1.89 15.46
C ILE A 13 -24.15 -1.33 16.81
N ASN A 14 -24.62 -0.10 16.79
CA ASN A 14 -25.35 0.47 17.90
C ASN A 14 -26.83 0.13 17.75
N ALA A 15 -27.23 -1.03 18.25
CA ALA A 15 -28.59 -1.54 18.09
C ALA A 15 -29.66 -0.64 18.77
N GLN A 16 -29.31 0.09 19.85
CA GLN A 16 -30.22 1.00 20.50
C GLN A 16 -30.51 2.27 19.70
N ALA A 17 -29.52 2.75 18.94
CA ALA A 17 -29.67 3.92 18.07
C ALA A 17 -30.13 3.56 16.65
N GLY A 18 -30.14 2.27 16.27
CA GLY A 18 -30.43 1.82 14.89
C GLY A 18 -29.41 2.34 13.88
N ILE A 19 -28.15 2.52 14.28
CA ILE A 19 -27.07 3.11 13.49
C ILE A 19 -25.89 2.16 13.44
N LEU A 20 -25.30 2.01 12.25
CA LEU A 20 -24.02 1.37 12.03
C LEU A 20 -22.89 2.37 12.26
N GLU A 21 -22.06 2.14 13.29
CA GLU A 21 -20.87 2.94 13.55
C GLU A 21 -19.66 2.29 12.91
N LEU A 22 -19.00 3.01 12.00
CA LEU A 22 -17.80 2.56 11.29
C LEU A 22 -16.64 3.50 11.57
N ARG A 23 -15.41 2.99 11.61
CA ARG A 23 -14.21 3.80 11.81
C ARG A 23 -13.10 3.39 10.87
N ILE A 24 -12.43 4.38 10.27
CA ILE A 24 -11.16 4.21 9.57
C ILE A 24 -10.13 5.03 10.34
N THR A 25 -9.15 4.37 10.94
CA THR A 25 -8.01 5.00 11.60
C THR A 25 -6.72 4.48 10.99
N GLY A 26 -5.81 5.40 10.58
CA GLY A 26 -4.57 5.04 9.90
C GLY A 26 -4.72 4.96 8.38
N GLN A 27 -4.01 4.07 7.73
CA GLN A 27 -3.95 3.97 6.27
C GLN A 27 -5.09 3.09 5.70
N ILE A 28 -5.59 3.47 4.52
CA ILE A 28 -6.55 2.68 3.74
C ILE A 28 -5.75 1.67 2.90
N TYR A 29 -5.73 0.40 3.32
CA TYR A 29 -4.94 -0.65 2.69
C TYR A 29 -5.71 -1.38 1.60
N PHE A 30 -5.00 -1.70 0.51
CA PHE A 30 -5.54 -2.49 -0.58
C PHE A 30 -5.92 -3.91 -0.11
N GLY A 31 -7.14 -4.35 -0.50
CA GLY A 31 -7.64 -5.70 -0.27
C GLY A 31 -8.20 -5.98 1.13
N TRP A 32 -8.24 -4.98 2.03
CA TRP A 32 -8.67 -5.18 3.42
C TRP A 32 -9.80 -4.27 3.86
N THR A 33 -9.62 -2.94 3.73
CA THR A 33 -10.53 -1.96 4.33
C THR A 33 -11.93 -2.02 3.73
N ALA A 34 -12.05 -2.11 2.41
CA ALA A 34 -13.36 -2.18 1.74
C ALA A 34 -14.12 -3.47 1.99
N SER A 35 -13.41 -4.60 2.13
CA SER A 35 -14.05 -5.89 2.45
C SER A 35 -14.62 -5.93 3.87
N ASP A 36 -13.94 -5.28 4.83
CA ASP A 36 -14.46 -5.12 6.18
C ASP A 36 -15.75 -4.27 6.17
N PHE A 37 -15.73 -3.14 5.44
CA PHE A 37 -16.91 -2.28 5.27
C PHE A 37 -18.08 -3.01 4.63
N ARG A 38 -17.83 -3.77 3.56
CA ARG A 38 -18.86 -4.57 2.89
C ARG A 38 -19.49 -5.57 3.84
N TYR A 39 -18.69 -6.30 4.62
CA TYR A 39 -19.20 -7.27 5.59
C TYR A 39 -20.13 -6.61 6.62
N GLU A 40 -19.72 -5.48 7.19
CA GLU A 40 -20.51 -4.79 8.21
C GLU A 40 -21.77 -4.12 7.65
N VAL A 41 -21.69 -3.55 6.44
CA VAL A 41 -22.88 -3.01 5.74
C VAL A 41 -23.88 -4.13 5.42
N ASP A 42 -23.41 -5.30 4.94
CA ASP A 42 -24.25 -6.46 4.67
C ASP A 42 -24.98 -6.95 5.93
N LYS A 43 -24.26 -6.96 7.07
CA LYS A 43 -24.81 -7.35 8.35
C LYS A 43 -25.87 -6.33 8.83
N ALA A 44 -25.54 -5.04 8.80
CA ALA A 44 -26.46 -3.97 9.19
C ALA A 44 -27.77 -3.99 8.37
N LEU A 45 -27.65 -4.15 7.04
CA LEU A 45 -28.81 -4.21 6.14
C LEU A 45 -29.69 -5.45 6.43
N LYS A 46 -29.11 -6.59 6.80
CA LYS A 46 -29.88 -7.78 7.23
C LYS A 46 -30.65 -7.56 8.53
N GLU A 47 -30.09 -6.70 9.42
CA GLU A 47 -30.74 -6.30 10.67
C GLU A 47 -31.72 -5.11 10.49
N GLY A 48 -31.94 -4.65 9.25
CA GLY A 48 -32.81 -3.51 8.93
C GLY A 48 -32.22 -2.14 9.21
N ILE A 49 -30.93 -2.06 9.55
CA ILE A 49 -30.20 -0.81 9.81
C ILE A 49 -29.78 -0.21 8.48
N THR A 50 -30.23 1.02 8.23
CA THR A 50 -29.98 1.73 6.95
C THR A 50 -29.27 3.08 7.14
N SER A 51 -28.83 3.39 8.34
CA SER A 51 -28.10 4.62 8.66
C SER A 51 -26.72 4.28 9.21
N ALA A 52 -25.71 5.05 8.84
CA ALA A 52 -24.36 4.90 9.38
C ALA A 52 -23.72 6.23 9.79
N GLU A 53 -22.90 6.18 10.80
CA GLU A 53 -21.91 7.19 11.16
C GLU A 53 -20.51 6.63 10.94
N VAL A 54 -19.69 7.33 10.13
CA VAL A 54 -18.35 6.90 9.77
C VAL A 54 -17.33 7.88 10.31
N TYR A 55 -16.49 7.44 11.22
CA TYR A 55 -15.38 8.23 11.74
C TYR A 55 -14.13 8.03 10.90
N LEU A 56 -13.52 9.13 10.42
CA LEU A 56 -12.29 9.13 9.63
C LEU A 56 -11.16 9.85 10.36
N ASN A 57 -10.03 9.16 10.55
CA ASN A 57 -8.76 9.74 10.98
C ASN A 57 -7.62 9.04 10.21
N THR A 58 -7.34 9.51 8.98
CA THR A 58 -6.58 8.76 8.00
C THR A 58 -5.69 9.63 7.13
N ALA A 59 -4.51 9.11 6.80
CA ALA A 59 -3.62 9.65 5.77
C ALA A 59 -4.10 9.36 4.34
N GLY A 60 -5.14 8.55 4.17
CA GLY A 60 -5.56 8.02 2.88
C GLY A 60 -4.92 6.68 2.55
N GLY A 61 -4.68 6.42 1.27
CA GLY A 61 -4.13 5.15 0.78
C GLY A 61 -4.74 4.74 -0.56
N SER A 62 -5.16 3.49 -0.69
CA SER A 62 -5.67 2.94 -1.95
C SER A 62 -6.93 3.66 -2.45
N VAL A 63 -6.85 4.21 -3.67
CA VAL A 63 -7.96 4.86 -4.36
C VAL A 63 -9.10 3.87 -4.68
N TYR A 64 -8.75 2.61 -4.94
CA TYR A 64 -9.74 1.55 -5.24
C TYR A 64 -10.53 1.16 -4.00
N GLU A 65 -9.84 1.02 -2.87
CA GLU A 65 -10.50 0.75 -1.59
C GLU A 65 -11.45 1.90 -1.21
N ALA A 66 -10.99 3.15 -1.36
CA ALA A 66 -11.82 4.31 -1.07
C ALA A 66 -13.07 4.36 -1.97
N THR A 67 -12.91 4.05 -3.26
CA THR A 67 -14.04 3.96 -4.19
C THR A 67 -15.02 2.87 -3.79
N GLU A 68 -14.51 1.68 -3.43
CA GLU A 68 -15.36 0.56 -3.00
C GLU A 68 -16.03 0.83 -1.66
N ILE A 69 -15.35 1.46 -0.69
CA ILE A 69 -15.96 1.92 0.58
C ILE A 69 -17.14 2.85 0.29
N VAL A 70 -16.97 3.82 -0.61
CA VAL A 70 -18.05 4.72 -1.03
C VAL A 70 -19.21 3.95 -1.64
N ASN A 71 -18.95 2.95 -2.51
CA ASN A 71 -19.98 2.11 -3.10
C ASN A 71 -20.76 1.35 -2.02
N GLN A 72 -20.08 0.78 -1.04
CA GLN A 72 -20.74 0.08 0.06
C GLN A 72 -21.59 1.03 0.91
N LEU A 73 -21.06 2.20 1.27
CA LEU A 73 -21.79 3.20 2.06
C LEU A 73 -23.03 3.76 1.33
N LYS A 74 -22.98 3.91 0.01
CA LYS A 74 -24.13 4.36 -0.81
C LYS A 74 -25.30 3.36 -0.83
N ARG A 75 -25.13 2.14 -0.37
CA ARG A 75 -26.22 1.16 -0.17
C ARG A 75 -27.11 1.50 1.02
N LEU A 76 -26.63 2.34 1.94
CA LEU A 76 -27.37 2.84 3.09
C LEU A 76 -28.17 4.09 2.69
N LYS A 77 -29.28 4.33 3.40
CA LYS A 77 -30.16 5.49 3.14
C LYS A 77 -29.57 6.80 3.66
N SER A 78 -28.82 6.73 4.77
CA SER A 78 -28.22 7.91 5.40
C SER A 78 -26.81 7.56 5.90
N VAL A 79 -25.84 8.37 5.53
CA VAL A 79 -24.46 8.26 6.00
C VAL A 79 -23.98 9.65 6.39
N THR A 80 -23.38 9.77 7.56
CA THR A 80 -22.72 10.98 8.05
C THR A 80 -21.28 10.68 8.38
N ILE A 81 -20.37 11.56 7.99
CA ILE A 81 -18.94 11.45 8.32
C ILE A 81 -18.64 12.33 9.54
N SER A 82 -17.91 11.78 10.49
CA SER A 82 -17.22 12.55 11.54
C SER A 82 -15.72 12.40 11.38
N THR A 83 -14.94 13.45 11.65
CA THR A 83 -13.50 13.43 11.39
C THR A 83 -12.68 13.50 12.66
N GLY A 84 -11.50 12.89 12.64
CA GLY A 84 -10.48 13.06 13.67
C GLY A 84 -9.56 14.25 13.39
N ALA A 85 -8.30 14.13 13.80
CA ALA A 85 -7.31 15.19 13.65
C ALA A 85 -6.85 15.39 12.21
N LEU A 86 -6.84 14.33 11.39
CA LEU A 86 -6.41 14.37 9.99
C LEU A 86 -7.32 13.52 9.11
N VAL A 87 -7.75 14.08 7.98
CA VAL A 87 -8.27 13.30 6.86
C VAL A 87 -7.60 13.77 5.58
N ALA A 88 -6.81 12.89 4.94
CA ALA A 88 -6.01 13.22 3.77
C ALA A 88 -6.25 12.27 2.60
N SER A 89 -5.96 12.74 1.38
CA SER A 89 -5.90 11.93 0.16
C SER A 89 -7.20 11.12 -0.08
N ALA A 90 -7.11 9.80 -0.26
CA ALA A 90 -8.26 8.92 -0.44
C ALA A 90 -9.31 9.02 0.70
N GLY A 91 -8.93 9.49 1.89
CA GLY A 91 -9.87 9.78 2.98
C GLY A 91 -10.79 10.94 2.65
N THR A 92 -10.29 12.03 2.06
CA THR A 92 -11.11 13.16 1.63
C THR A 92 -12.01 12.80 0.45
N TYR A 93 -11.58 11.86 -0.40
CA TYR A 93 -12.45 11.32 -1.47
C TYR A 93 -13.68 10.60 -0.89
N ILE A 94 -13.54 9.85 0.21
CA ILE A 94 -14.72 9.28 0.89
C ILE A 94 -15.63 10.41 1.40
N MET A 95 -15.06 11.46 2.00
CA MET A 95 -15.82 12.58 2.58
C MET A 95 -16.67 13.33 1.57
N VAL A 96 -16.16 13.58 0.36
CA VAL A 96 -16.89 14.40 -0.64
C VAL A 96 -18.21 13.79 -1.10
N HIS A 97 -18.46 12.52 -0.80
CA HIS A 97 -19.70 11.82 -1.14
C HIS A 97 -20.81 11.95 -0.10
N PHE A 98 -20.50 12.40 1.12
CA PHE A 98 -21.43 12.40 2.25
C PHE A 98 -21.38 13.71 3.03
N PRO A 99 -22.43 14.07 3.79
CA PRO A 99 -22.36 15.13 4.78
C PRO A 99 -21.26 14.81 5.81
N ALA A 100 -20.43 15.80 6.12
CA ALA A 100 -19.30 15.63 7.03
C ALA A 100 -19.25 16.73 8.10
N LYS A 101 -18.89 16.36 9.33
CA LYS A 101 -18.63 17.27 10.46
C LYS A 101 -17.20 17.07 10.98
N ALA A 102 -16.61 18.13 11.48
CA ALA A 102 -15.21 18.12 11.93
C ALA A 102 -15.00 18.97 13.20
N TYR A 103 -13.95 18.65 13.95
CA TYR A 103 -13.48 19.53 15.02
C TYR A 103 -12.73 20.74 14.42
N LYS A 104 -12.68 21.85 15.19
CA LYS A 104 -11.98 23.06 14.77
C LYS A 104 -10.49 22.85 14.46
N SER A 105 -9.85 21.90 15.15
CA SER A 105 -8.43 21.54 15.00
C SER A 105 -8.16 20.48 13.92
N SER A 106 -9.21 19.93 13.29
CA SER A 106 -9.05 18.95 12.18
C SER A 106 -8.34 19.57 10.99
N GLN A 107 -7.47 18.79 10.35
CA GLN A 107 -6.74 19.16 9.16
C GLN A 107 -7.14 18.25 8.00
N PHE A 108 -7.15 18.80 6.80
CA PHE A 108 -7.49 18.07 5.58
C PHE A 108 -6.42 18.29 4.52
N MET A 109 -6.20 17.28 3.68
CA MET A 109 -5.31 17.41 2.54
C MET A 109 -5.89 16.72 1.31
N ILE A 110 -5.91 17.43 0.21
CA ILE A 110 -6.40 16.98 -1.09
C ILE A 110 -5.24 17.06 -2.09
N HIS A 111 -5.04 16.00 -2.85
CA HIS A 111 -4.09 15.96 -3.95
C HIS A 111 -4.56 15.04 -5.09
N LYS A 112 -3.90 15.13 -6.23
CA LYS A 112 -4.13 14.22 -7.36
C LYS A 112 -3.80 12.78 -6.95
N PRO A 113 -4.53 11.78 -7.47
CA PRO A 113 -4.10 10.39 -7.38
C PRO A 113 -2.66 10.22 -7.87
N ILE A 114 -1.88 9.43 -7.15
CA ILE A 114 -0.48 9.12 -7.48
C ILE A 114 -0.30 7.62 -7.63
N THR A 115 0.65 7.21 -8.46
CA THR A 115 1.07 5.82 -8.59
C THR A 115 2.56 5.74 -8.94
N GLU A 116 3.15 4.59 -8.73
CA GLU A 116 4.49 4.26 -9.21
C GLU A 116 4.34 3.40 -10.47
N PHE A 117 5.20 3.66 -11.47
CA PHE A 117 5.20 2.92 -12.74
C PHE A 117 6.37 1.95 -12.80
N TYR A 118 6.07 0.70 -13.14
CA TYR A 118 7.06 -0.36 -13.33
C TYR A 118 6.73 -1.16 -14.59
N GLY A 119 7.74 -1.52 -15.36
CA GLY A 119 7.57 -2.37 -16.51
C GLY A 119 8.17 -1.80 -17.82
N ASN A 120 7.76 -2.35 -18.96
CA ASN A 120 8.15 -1.84 -20.27
C ASN A 120 7.30 -0.63 -20.68
N ILE A 121 7.66 -0.01 -21.82
CA ILE A 121 7.02 1.23 -22.31
C ILE A 121 5.50 1.05 -22.49
N ASP A 122 5.05 -0.10 -22.97
CA ASP A 122 3.63 -0.32 -23.24
C ASP A 122 2.83 -0.49 -21.95
N GLN A 123 3.41 -1.15 -20.94
CA GLN A 123 2.86 -1.24 -19.61
C GLN A 123 2.77 0.15 -18.96
N MET A 124 3.84 0.96 -19.01
CA MET A 124 3.83 2.32 -18.48
C MET A 124 2.78 3.21 -19.14
N ARG A 125 2.55 3.08 -20.45
CA ARG A 125 1.49 3.81 -21.17
C ARG A 125 0.08 3.38 -20.71
N ALA A 126 -0.12 2.09 -20.51
CA ALA A 126 -1.38 1.57 -19.99
C ALA A 126 -1.67 2.08 -18.57
N ASP A 127 -0.65 2.06 -17.69
CA ASP A 127 -0.75 2.56 -16.32
C ASP A 127 -0.97 4.07 -16.28
N LEU A 128 -0.31 4.84 -17.16
CA LEU A 128 -0.55 6.29 -17.31
C LEU A 128 -1.99 6.56 -17.71
N LYS A 129 -2.50 5.87 -18.74
CA LYS A 129 -3.90 6.01 -19.15
C LYS A 129 -4.88 5.67 -18.03
N HIS A 130 -4.55 4.66 -17.24
CA HIS A 130 -5.35 4.28 -16.08
C HIS A 130 -5.34 5.37 -14.99
N LEU A 131 -4.16 5.93 -14.67
CA LEU A 131 -4.04 7.05 -13.73
C LEU A 131 -4.81 8.28 -14.19
N GLU A 132 -4.77 8.62 -15.50
CA GLU A 132 -5.57 9.68 -16.09
C GLU A 132 -7.07 9.45 -15.84
N ASN A 133 -7.59 8.25 -16.12
CA ASN A 133 -9.00 7.92 -15.92
C ASN A 133 -9.42 8.07 -14.44
N VAL A 134 -8.60 7.58 -13.49
CA VAL A 134 -8.86 7.72 -12.06
C VAL A 134 -8.81 9.19 -11.65
N THR A 135 -7.86 9.97 -12.17
CA THR A 135 -7.72 11.39 -11.87
C THR A 135 -8.95 12.19 -12.35
N GLU A 136 -9.44 11.95 -13.57
CA GLU A 136 -10.65 12.60 -14.08
C GLU A 136 -11.87 12.24 -13.22
N GLN A 137 -12.04 10.97 -12.86
CA GLN A 137 -13.14 10.54 -12.01
C GLN A 137 -13.13 11.24 -10.64
N TYR A 138 -11.96 11.36 -10.01
CA TYR A 138 -11.80 12.06 -8.74
C TYR A 138 -12.08 13.56 -8.91
N LYS A 139 -11.55 14.16 -9.96
CA LYS A 139 -11.74 15.58 -10.29
C LYS A 139 -13.24 15.95 -10.41
N GLU A 140 -14.00 15.18 -11.16
CA GLU A 140 -15.45 15.38 -11.30
C GLU A 140 -16.19 15.37 -9.96
N VAL A 141 -15.82 14.46 -9.07
CA VAL A 141 -16.43 14.34 -7.74
C VAL A 141 -16.12 15.55 -6.87
N TYR A 142 -14.85 16.01 -6.84
CA TYR A 142 -14.47 17.23 -6.12
C TYR A 142 -15.10 18.49 -6.73
N ALA A 143 -15.09 18.62 -8.05
CA ALA A 143 -15.72 19.74 -8.75
C ALA A 143 -17.20 19.86 -8.39
N LYS A 144 -17.92 18.76 -8.44
CA LYS A 144 -19.34 18.70 -8.05
C LYS A 144 -19.53 19.07 -6.57
N ARG A 145 -18.70 18.57 -5.67
CA ARG A 145 -18.82 18.84 -4.22
C ARG A 145 -18.59 20.31 -3.89
N PHE A 146 -17.60 20.92 -4.53
CA PHE A 146 -17.18 22.28 -4.26
C PHE A 146 -17.92 23.34 -5.12
N GLY A 147 -18.75 22.91 -6.06
CA GLY A 147 -19.40 23.82 -7.01
C GLY A 147 -18.40 24.55 -7.90
N LYS A 148 -17.30 23.89 -8.26
CA LYS A 148 -16.19 24.42 -9.05
C LYS A 148 -16.11 23.74 -10.42
N THR A 149 -15.32 24.33 -11.34
CA THR A 149 -15.01 23.70 -12.63
C THR A 149 -13.90 22.67 -12.48
N SER A 150 -13.69 21.82 -13.49
CA SER A 150 -12.57 20.87 -13.55
C SER A 150 -11.23 21.60 -13.53
N GLU A 151 -11.13 22.74 -14.20
CA GLU A 151 -9.95 23.59 -14.27
C GLU A 151 -9.63 24.19 -12.89
N ASP A 152 -10.63 24.60 -12.12
CA ASP A 152 -10.43 25.07 -10.74
C ASP A 152 -9.85 23.95 -9.85
N ILE A 153 -10.30 22.73 -10.03
CA ILE A 153 -9.74 21.59 -9.28
C ILE A 153 -8.30 21.31 -9.71
N ASP A 154 -8.00 21.38 -11.02
CA ASP A 154 -6.62 21.23 -11.50
C ASP A 154 -5.67 22.29 -10.92
N GLU A 155 -6.14 23.51 -10.71
CA GLU A 155 -5.38 24.56 -10.02
C GLU A 155 -5.19 24.25 -8.53
N LEU A 156 -6.26 23.83 -7.82
CA LEU A 156 -6.21 23.52 -6.39
C LEU A 156 -5.19 22.44 -6.05
N TRP A 157 -5.07 21.41 -6.86
CA TRP A 157 -4.22 20.26 -6.58
C TRP A 157 -2.93 20.17 -7.43
N LYS A 158 -2.48 21.34 -7.94
CA LYS A 158 -1.11 21.43 -8.50
C LYS A 158 -0.03 21.02 -7.49
N GLN A 159 -0.34 21.19 -6.22
CA GLN A 159 0.44 20.73 -5.05
C GLN A 159 -0.54 20.21 -3.99
N ASP A 160 -0.02 19.63 -2.91
CA ASP A 160 -0.85 19.22 -1.78
C ASP A 160 -1.65 20.41 -1.24
N TYR A 161 -2.97 20.32 -1.35
CA TYR A 161 -3.91 21.38 -0.93
C TYR A 161 -4.36 21.12 0.51
N TRP A 162 -3.74 21.80 1.44
CA TRP A 162 -4.04 21.73 2.86
C TRP A 162 -5.15 22.69 3.25
N LEU A 163 -6.05 22.20 4.11
CA LEU A 163 -7.21 22.95 4.60
C LEU A 163 -7.34 22.80 6.11
N SER A 164 -7.55 23.92 6.81
CA SER A 164 -8.10 23.95 8.15
C SER A 164 -9.59 23.57 8.11
N ALA A 165 -10.20 23.32 9.26
CA ALA A 165 -11.64 23.06 9.36
C ALA A 165 -12.49 24.25 8.84
N THR A 166 -12.02 25.49 9.03
CA THR A 166 -12.71 26.69 8.53
C THR A 166 -12.70 26.71 7.01
N GLU A 167 -11.54 26.56 6.36
CA GLU A 167 -11.40 26.53 4.91
C GLU A 167 -12.14 25.32 4.31
N ALA A 168 -12.12 24.18 4.98
CA ALA A 168 -12.86 22.99 4.57
C ALA A 168 -14.38 23.21 4.59
N LYS A 169 -14.88 24.02 5.53
CA LYS A 169 -16.28 24.42 5.57
C LYS A 169 -16.61 25.44 4.46
N GLU A 170 -15.74 26.42 4.24
CA GLU A 170 -15.91 27.43 3.20
C GLU A 170 -15.96 26.82 1.80
N ILE A 171 -15.10 25.84 1.51
CA ILE A 171 -15.11 25.15 0.21
C ILE A 171 -16.22 24.09 0.10
N GLY A 172 -16.93 23.78 1.19
CA GLY A 172 -18.01 22.80 1.20
C GLY A 172 -17.55 21.34 1.39
N LEU A 173 -16.29 21.10 1.78
CA LEU A 173 -15.80 19.74 2.13
C LEU A 173 -16.52 19.21 3.36
N ILE A 174 -16.72 20.07 4.38
CA ILE A 174 -17.53 19.76 5.56
C ILE A 174 -18.74 20.69 5.66
N SER A 175 -19.78 20.23 6.32
CA SER A 175 -21.01 21.00 6.57
C SER A 175 -21.01 21.72 7.91
N GLU A 176 -20.29 21.19 8.89
CA GLU A 176 -20.34 21.63 10.28
C GLU A 176 -18.98 21.54 10.96
N ILE A 177 -18.70 22.55 11.82
CA ILE A 177 -17.59 22.49 12.79
C ILE A 177 -18.23 22.24 14.16
N VAL A 178 -17.84 21.15 14.81
CA VAL A 178 -18.35 20.76 16.12
C VAL A 178 -17.40 21.19 17.25
N ASP A 179 -17.95 21.40 18.43
CA ASP A 179 -17.19 21.72 19.62
C ASP A 179 -16.39 20.49 20.12
N GLY A 180 -15.32 20.78 20.87
CA GLY A 180 -14.41 19.77 21.40
C GLY A 180 -13.12 19.61 20.59
N GLU A 181 -12.40 18.55 20.89
CA GLU A 181 -11.13 18.22 20.23
C GLU A 181 -11.13 16.76 19.79
N PRO A 182 -10.49 16.45 18.64
CA PRO A 182 -10.30 15.07 18.21
C PRO A 182 -9.38 14.33 19.18
N GLU A 183 -9.53 13.04 19.21
CA GLU A 183 -8.54 12.16 19.85
C GLU A 183 -7.23 12.20 19.07
N ILE A 184 -6.14 12.64 19.73
CA ILE A 184 -4.81 12.71 19.16
C ILE A 184 -3.91 11.74 19.91
N THR A 185 -3.58 10.64 19.25
CA THR A 185 -2.64 9.63 19.75
C THR A 185 -1.23 9.87 19.18
N ASN A 186 -0.23 9.14 19.67
CA ASN A 186 1.11 9.16 19.08
C ASN A 186 1.08 8.70 17.61
N GLU A 187 0.25 7.72 17.29
CA GLU A 187 0.05 7.23 15.92
C GLU A 187 -0.57 8.32 15.03
N THR A 188 -1.52 9.09 15.56
CA THR A 188 -2.10 10.24 14.86
C THR A 188 -1.03 11.29 14.54
N VAL A 189 -0.16 11.62 15.49
CA VAL A 189 0.96 12.57 15.27
C VAL A 189 1.94 12.05 14.23
N ALA A 190 2.34 10.77 14.32
CA ALA A 190 3.22 10.15 13.35
C ALA A 190 2.61 10.14 11.93
N MET A 191 1.32 9.86 11.81
CA MET A 191 0.57 9.92 10.55
C MET A 191 0.56 11.34 9.98
N MET A 192 0.28 12.37 10.79
CA MET A 192 0.30 13.77 10.36
C MET A 192 1.69 14.20 9.89
N GLN A 193 2.74 13.75 10.57
CA GLN A 193 4.13 14.01 10.18
C GLN A 193 4.46 13.34 8.84
N ALA A 194 4.07 12.10 8.65
CA ALA A 194 4.28 11.36 7.39
C ALA A 194 3.56 12.00 6.19
N CYS A 195 2.40 12.66 6.43
CA CYS A 195 1.69 13.44 5.41
C CYS A 195 2.27 14.84 5.16
N GLY A 196 3.36 15.22 5.84
CA GLY A 196 3.98 16.55 5.65
C GLY A 196 3.25 17.69 6.38
N CYS A 197 2.41 17.39 7.38
CA CYS A 197 1.75 18.41 8.19
C CYS A 197 2.80 19.26 8.94
N LYS A 198 2.80 20.58 8.68
CA LYS A 198 3.81 21.49 9.24
C LYS A 198 3.62 21.80 10.73
N SER A 199 2.40 21.68 11.23
CA SER A 199 2.05 21.93 12.63
C SER A 199 1.51 20.66 13.28
N LEU A 200 2.31 20.05 14.14
CA LEU A 200 1.97 18.80 14.80
C LEU A 200 1.38 19.09 16.18
N PRO A 201 0.17 18.62 16.49
CA PRO A 201 -0.43 18.76 17.80
C PRO A 201 0.29 17.86 18.82
N LYS A 202 0.16 18.19 20.08
CA LYS A 202 0.57 17.26 21.15
C LYS A 202 -0.49 16.19 21.32
N PRO A 203 -0.11 14.92 21.58
CA PRO A 203 -1.07 13.90 21.95
C PRO A 203 -1.90 14.34 23.17
N ASN A 204 -3.23 14.29 23.05
CA ASN A 204 -4.17 14.61 24.15
C ASN A 204 -4.78 13.34 24.75
N LYS A 205 -4.65 12.21 24.07
CA LYS A 205 -4.92 10.90 24.62
C LYS A 205 -3.58 10.19 24.84
N VAL A 206 -3.01 10.43 25.99
CA VAL A 206 -2.16 9.39 26.58
C VAL A 206 -3.13 8.23 26.83
N ILE A 207 -2.88 7.08 26.19
CA ILE A 207 -3.53 5.84 26.61
C ILE A 207 -3.02 5.60 28.03
N ASN A 208 -3.59 6.37 28.96
CA ASN A 208 -3.51 6.01 30.36
C ASN A 208 -4.32 4.72 30.45
N SER A 209 -3.65 3.65 30.80
CA SER A 209 -4.23 2.40 31.24
C SER A 209 -5.33 2.54 32.34
N LYS A 210 -5.83 3.75 32.57
CA LYS A 210 -6.88 4.10 33.53
C LYS A 210 -8.30 4.12 32.97
N ASN A 211 -8.49 4.05 31.64
CA ASN A 211 -9.78 3.79 31.00
C ASN A 211 -9.88 2.36 30.46
N ILE A 212 -9.29 1.41 31.12
CA ILE A 212 -9.92 0.11 31.25
C ILE A 212 -11.25 0.44 31.95
N GLU A 213 -12.40 0.31 31.27
CA GLU A 213 -13.67 0.05 31.96
C GLU A 213 -13.28 -0.77 33.18
N LYS A 214 -13.77 -0.38 34.37
CA LYS A 214 -13.45 -1.08 35.62
C LYS A 214 -13.76 -2.55 35.41
N MET A 215 -12.80 -3.24 34.86
CA MET A 215 -12.81 -4.70 34.79
C MET A 215 -12.79 -5.07 36.27
N ASP A 216 -13.87 -5.69 36.74
CA ASP A 216 -13.89 -6.12 38.10
C ASP A 216 -12.68 -7.02 38.34
N ARG A 217 -12.23 -7.05 39.57
CA ARG A 217 -10.99 -7.76 39.93
C ARG A 217 -11.01 -9.23 39.51
N ASP A 218 -12.16 -9.86 39.50
CA ASP A 218 -12.32 -11.27 39.17
C ASP A 218 -12.19 -11.51 37.66
N THR A 219 -12.73 -10.62 36.85
CA THR A 219 -12.54 -10.61 35.40
C THR A 219 -11.07 -10.38 35.02
N LEU A 220 -10.37 -9.46 35.73
CA LEU A 220 -8.94 -9.21 35.50
C LEU A 220 -8.08 -10.44 35.85
N ILE A 221 -8.31 -11.05 37.00
CA ILE A 221 -7.63 -12.26 37.46
C ILE A 221 -7.85 -13.40 36.48
N SER A 222 -9.08 -13.60 36.03
CA SER A 222 -9.43 -14.61 35.02
C SER A 222 -8.72 -14.35 33.68
N ALA A 223 -8.70 -13.12 33.20
CA ALA A 223 -8.01 -12.72 31.96
C ALA A 223 -6.49 -12.92 32.02
N LEU A 224 -5.89 -12.75 33.20
CA LEU A 224 -4.47 -13.00 33.45
C LEU A 224 -4.14 -14.48 33.69
N GLY A 225 -5.14 -15.35 33.73
CA GLY A 225 -4.97 -16.79 34.01
C GLY A 225 -4.47 -17.08 35.42
N MET A 226 -4.86 -16.25 36.40
CA MET A 226 -4.44 -16.33 37.80
C MET A 226 -5.50 -16.97 38.66
N ALA A 227 -5.12 -17.43 39.88
CA ALA A 227 -6.08 -17.96 40.84
C ALA A 227 -6.95 -16.84 41.41
N ALA A 228 -8.22 -17.13 41.72
CA ALA A 228 -9.21 -16.14 42.21
C ALA A 228 -8.77 -15.40 43.49
N ASN A 229 -7.86 -15.98 44.26
CA ASN A 229 -7.32 -15.39 45.49
C ASN A 229 -5.98 -14.64 45.25
N ALA A 230 -5.59 -14.35 44.04
CA ALA A 230 -4.33 -13.63 43.73
C ALA A 230 -4.34 -12.25 44.40
N THR A 231 -3.21 -11.86 45.00
CA THR A 231 -3.06 -10.52 45.63
C THR A 231 -2.82 -9.45 44.56
N ASP A 232 -3.03 -8.19 44.95
CA ASP A 232 -2.79 -7.04 44.04
C ASP A 232 -1.32 -6.95 43.63
N GLU A 233 -0.38 -7.36 44.49
CA GLU A 233 1.04 -7.45 44.18
C GLU A 233 1.28 -8.50 43.11
N GLN A 234 0.72 -9.69 43.23
CA GLN A 234 0.84 -10.76 42.21
C GLN A 234 0.24 -10.35 40.87
N ILE A 235 -0.88 -9.63 40.88
CA ILE A 235 -1.50 -9.09 39.67
C ILE A 235 -0.56 -8.08 38.99
N LYS A 236 0.04 -7.15 39.75
CA LYS A 236 1.02 -6.18 39.24
C LYS A 236 2.26 -6.85 38.67
N GLU A 237 2.83 -7.83 39.37
CA GLU A 237 3.98 -8.59 38.91
C GLU A 237 3.66 -9.32 37.60
N ARG A 238 2.48 -9.94 37.51
CA ARG A 238 2.05 -10.64 36.28
C ARG A 238 1.89 -9.68 35.09
N ILE A 239 1.30 -8.51 35.32
CA ILE A 239 1.19 -7.46 34.30
C ILE A 239 2.57 -6.96 33.87
N GLN A 240 3.48 -6.76 34.81
CA GLN A 240 4.84 -6.33 34.52
C GLN A 240 5.59 -7.39 33.71
N ALA A 241 5.52 -8.66 34.11
CA ALA A 241 6.13 -9.77 33.37
C ALA A 241 5.57 -9.90 31.93
N LEU A 242 4.26 -9.69 31.72
CA LEU A 242 3.66 -9.71 30.39
C LEU A 242 4.16 -8.54 29.52
N LYS A 243 4.32 -7.34 30.10
CA LYS A 243 4.88 -6.18 29.40
C LYS A 243 6.32 -6.41 28.98
N GLU A 244 7.14 -6.95 29.88
CA GLU A 244 8.53 -7.29 29.59
C GLU A 244 8.63 -8.36 28.51
N GLN A 245 7.78 -9.38 28.58
CA GLN A 245 7.70 -10.41 27.54
C GLN A 245 7.27 -9.85 26.18
N GLU A 246 6.30 -8.92 26.16
CA GLU A 246 5.86 -8.26 24.92
C GLU A 246 6.97 -7.40 24.33
N THR A 247 7.66 -6.61 25.16
CA THR A 247 8.80 -5.80 24.75
C THR A 247 9.92 -6.68 24.18
N LYS A 248 10.25 -7.78 24.84
CA LYS A 248 11.26 -8.73 24.35
C LYS A 248 10.87 -9.35 23.02
N ARG A 249 9.60 -9.77 22.86
CA ARG A 249 9.09 -10.31 21.59
C ARG A 249 9.15 -9.27 20.47
N ALA A 250 8.83 -8.01 20.76
CA ALA A 250 8.92 -6.94 19.75
C ALA A 250 10.35 -6.71 19.28
N VAL A 251 11.32 -6.70 20.20
CA VAL A 251 12.75 -6.58 19.86
C VAL A 251 13.23 -7.79 19.04
N GLU A 252 12.87 -9.00 19.44
CA GLU A 252 13.24 -10.23 18.72
C GLU A 252 12.60 -10.27 17.30
N ALA A 253 11.34 -9.82 17.16
CA ALA A 253 10.65 -9.74 15.88
C ALA A 253 11.34 -8.74 14.94
N LYS A 254 11.74 -7.57 15.47
CA LYS A 254 12.48 -6.56 14.70
C LYS A 254 13.84 -7.06 14.25
N ASP A 255 14.62 -7.67 15.15
CA ASP A 255 15.94 -8.23 14.83
C ASP A 255 15.83 -9.34 13.75
N ARG A 256 14.81 -10.19 13.86
CA ARG A 256 14.52 -11.22 12.87
C ARG A 256 14.14 -10.62 11.50
N ALA A 257 13.32 -9.57 11.48
CA ALA A 257 12.93 -8.85 10.28
C ALA A 257 14.15 -8.19 9.61
N GLU A 258 14.99 -7.51 10.39
CA GLU A 258 16.21 -6.86 9.88
C GLU A 258 17.19 -7.88 9.29
N LYS A 259 17.37 -9.04 9.91
CA LYS A 259 18.21 -10.12 9.38
C LYS A 259 17.71 -10.66 8.05
N LEU A 260 16.41 -10.88 7.91
CA LEU A 260 15.78 -11.32 6.65
C LEU A 260 16.05 -10.32 5.54
N VAL A 261 15.79 -9.05 5.81
CA VAL A 261 15.91 -7.97 4.81
C VAL A 261 17.37 -7.71 4.45
N ASN A 262 18.29 -7.69 5.43
CA ASN A 262 19.72 -7.55 5.16
C ASN A 262 20.25 -8.71 4.30
N LYS A 263 19.75 -9.94 4.50
CA LYS A 263 20.06 -11.08 3.63
C LYS A 263 19.57 -10.84 2.21
N ALA A 264 18.34 -10.35 2.03
CA ALA A 264 17.80 -10.06 0.70
C ALA A 264 18.57 -8.96 -0.03
N ILE A 265 19.08 -7.95 0.70
CA ILE A 265 19.98 -6.92 0.15
C ILE A 265 21.32 -7.53 -0.24
N PHE A 266 21.92 -8.36 0.61
CA PHE A 266 23.16 -9.05 0.31
C PHE A 266 23.04 -9.95 -0.92
N ASP A 267 21.94 -10.67 -1.04
CA ASP A 267 21.61 -11.54 -2.19
C ASP A 267 21.21 -10.72 -3.44
N LYS A 268 21.27 -9.37 -3.39
CA LYS A 268 20.89 -8.43 -4.46
C LYS A 268 19.44 -8.60 -4.94
N LYS A 269 18.57 -9.12 -4.13
CA LYS A 269 17.14 -9.26 -4.43
C LYS A 269 16.40 -7.94 -4.30
N ILE A 270 16.84 -7.08 -3.37
CA ILE A 270 16.32 -5.72 -3.18
C ILE A 270 17.48 -4.74 -2.99
N THR A 271 17.23 -3.47 -3.20
CA THR A 271 18.18 -2.37 -3.01
C THR A 271 18.14 -1.84 -1.57
N ALA A 272 19.23 -1.24 -1.11
CA ALA A 272 19.36 -0.78 0.27
C ALA A 272 18.37 0.35 0.66
N ASP A 273 17.95 1.17 -0.30
CA ASP A 273 16.94 2.22 -0.12
C ASP A 273 15.55 1.67 0.24
N LYS A 274 15.28 0.40 -0.06
CA LYS A 274 14.03 -0.28 0.29
C LYS A 274 14.06 -1.00 1.63
N LYS A 275 15.17 -0.92 2.37
CA LYS A 275 15.36 -1.65 3.62
C LYS A 275 14.21 -1.43 4.60
N ASP A 276 13.90 -0.17 4.92
CA ASP A 276 12.89 0.17 5.94
C ASP A 276 11.49 -0.31 5.57
N LEU A 277 11.15 -0.25 4.28
CA LEU A 277 9.88 -0.78 3.77
C LEU A 277 9.75 -2.28 4.04
N TYR A 278 10.77 -3.05 3.64
CA TYR A 278 10.73 -4.51 3.81
C TYR A 278 10.90 -4.97 5.26
N VAL A 279 11.61 -4.20 6.09
CA VAL A 279 11.66 -4.45 7.55
C VAL A 279 10.26 -4.27 8.14
N GLY A 280 9.55 -3.18 7.83
CA GLY A 280 8.17 -2.99 8.28
C GLY A 280 7.21 -4.09 7.80
N LEU A 281 7.35 -4.56 6.57
CA LEU A 281 6.58 -5.70 6.04
C LEU A 281 6.89 -6.99 6.80
N ALA A 282 8.17 -7.26 7.11
CA ALA A 282 8.59 -8.46 7.82
C ALA A 282 8.22 -8.43 9.32
N GLU A 283 8.18 -7.25 9.94
CA GLU A 283 7.64 -7.08 11.29
C GLU A 283 6.12 -7.36 11.31
N ALA A 284 5.40 -6.95 10.25
CA ALA A 284 3.96 -7.17 10.13
C ALA A 284 3.60 -8.64 9.81
N ASP A 285 4.28 -9.27 8.87
CA ASP A 285 4.10 -10.68 8.48
C ASP A 285 5.40 -11.26 7.94
N TYR A 286 6.16 -11.88 8.82
CA TYR A 286 7.48 -12.43 8.51
C TYR A 286 7.41 -13.48 7.39
N ASP A 287 6.48 -14.43 7.51
CA ASP A 287 6.45 -15.60 6.62
C ASP A 287 6.05 -15.21 5.19
N LYS A 288 5.09 -14.29 5.05
CA LYS A 288 4.72 -13.75 3.73
C LYS A 288 5.83 -12.91 3.13
N THR A 289 6.50 -12.08 3.94
CA THR A 289 7.61 -11.26 3.45
C THR A 289 8.81 -12.12 3.05
N ALA A 290 9.11 -13.18 3.80
CA ALA A 290 10.14 -14.14 3.43
C ALA A 290 9.82 -14.82 2.10
N THR A 291 8.59 -15.31 1.93
CA THR A 291 8.12 -15.91 0.67
C THR A 291 8.21 -14.91 -0.50
N LEU A 292 7.81 -13.66 -0.29
CA LEU A 292 7.92 -12.59 -1.30
C LEU A 292 9.38 -12.36 -1.70
N LEU A 293 10.28 -12.24 -0.71
CA LEU A 293 11.71 -12.04 -0.95
C LEU A 293 12.37 -13.26 -1.59
N GLU A 294 11.90 -14.48 -1.31
CA GLU A 294 12.37 -15.70 -1.97
C GLU A 294 11.98 -15.73 -3.45
N ALA A 295 10.77 -15.27 -3.79
CA ALA A 295 10.27 -15.22 -5.16
C ALA A 295 10.98 -14.19 -6.05
N ILE A 296 11.70 -13.22 -5.48
CA ILE A 296 12.48 -12.24 -6.24
C ILE A 296 13.73 -12.95 -6.80
N GLU A 297 13.83 -13.01 -8.13
CA GLU A 297 15.01 -13.55 -8.81
C GLU A 297 16.23 -12.65 -8.59
N THR A 298 17.38 -13.25 -8.29
CA THR A 298 18.66 -12.52 -8.25
C THR A 298 19.06 -12.10 -9.65
N PRO A 299 19.57 -10.87 -9.86
CA PRO A 299 20.11 -10.47 -11.14
C PRO A 299 21.21 -11.45 -11.59
N ARG A 300 21.00 -12.12 -12.70
CA ARG A 300 22.02 -13.00 -13.28
C ARG A 300 23.22 -12.15 -13.72
N PRO A 301 24.47 -12.55 -13.44
CA PRO A 301 25.63 -11.88 -13.98
C PRO A 301 25.53 -11.83 -15.51
N ALA A 302 25.89 -10.69 -16.11
CA ALA A 302 25.83 -10.51 -17.57
C ALA A 302 26.58 -11.61 -18.36
N SER A 303 27.61 -12.23 -17.74
CA SER A 303 28.34 -13.37 -18.28
C SER A 303 27.51 -14.67 -18.44
N GLN A 304 26.34 -14.78 -17.75
CA GLN A 304 25.43 -15.93 -17.90
C GLN A 304 24.23 -15.64 -18.81
N THR A 305 24.06 -14.39 -19.23
CA THR A 305 22.96 -13.97 -20.10
C THR A 305 23.35 -14.04 -21.58
N ILE A 306 24.64 -14.20 -21.87
CA ILE A 306 25.14 -14.49 -23.21
C ILE A 306 25.12 -16.02 -23.37
N THR A 307 23.96 -16.61 -23.53
CA THR A 307 23.85 -17.86 -24.25
C THR A 307 24.12 -17.48 -25.70
N PRO A 308 25.20 -17.99 -26.37
CA PRO A 308 25.29 -17.81 -27.81
C PRO A 308 23.99 -18.38 -28.36
N ALA A 309 23.29 -17.56 -29.16
CA ALA A 309 22.13 -18.04 -29.88
C ALA A 309 22.59 -19.35 -30.52
N LYS A 310 21.89 -20.47 -30.23
CA LYS A 310 22.00 -21.67 -31.05
C LYS A 310 21.54 -21.23 -32.43
N SER A 311 22.47 -20.75 -33.24
CA SER A 311 22.27 -20.70 -34.68
C SER A 311 21.86 -22.11 -35.03
N ALA A 312 20.68 -22.26 -35.61
CA ALA A 312 20.35 -23.46 -36.34
C ALA A 312 21.59 -23.71 -37.22
N VAL A 313 22.21 -24.86 -37.04
CA VAL A 313 23.35 -25.23 -37.86
C VAL A 313 22.77 -25.38 -39.24
N GLU A 314 22.83 -24.31 -40.03
CA GLU A 314 22.54 -24.39 -41.48
C GLU A 314 23.50 -25.40 -42.03
N ASP A 315 22.97 -26.45 -42.66
CA ASP A 315 23.82 -27.45 -43.32
C ASP A 315 24.55 -26.81 -44.49
N LYS A 316 25.82 -26.43 -44.25
CA LYS A 316 26.69 -25.77 -45.22
C LYS A 316 27.41 -26.78 -46.16
N SER A 317 26.99 -28.05 -46.11
CA SER A 317 27.61 -29.11 -46.93
C SER A 317 27.47 -28.88 -48.43
N THR A 318 26.45 -28.16 -48.85
CA THR A 318 26.15 -27.84 -50.26
C THR A 318 26.55 -26.42 -50.64
N TRP A 319 27.17 -25.64 -49.76
CA TRP A 319 27.56 -24.26 -50.03
C TRP A 319 28.69 -24.19 -51.05
N THR A 320 28.54 -23.23 -51.97
CA THR A 320 29.58 -22.85 -52.93
C THR A 320 30.54 -21.81 -52.35
N MET A 321 31.67 -21.54 -53.00
CA MET A 321 32.57 -20.45 -52.58
C MET A 321 31.85 -19.10 -52.53
N GLU A 322 30.94 -18.86 -53.48
CA GLU A 322 30.14 -17.63 -53.53
C GLU A 322 29.20 -17.51 -52.34
N ASP A 323 28.59 -18.61 -51.90
CA ASP A 323 27.72 -18.63 -50.69
C ASP A 323 28.53 -18.30 -49.44
N TYR A 324 29.72 -18.87 -49.28
CA TYR A 324 30.60 -18.54 -48.17
C TYR A 324 31.03 -17.07 -48.17
N LEU A 325 31.44 -16.53 -49.35
CA LEU A 325 31.88 -15.14 -49.44
C LEU A 325 30.77 -14.12 -49.21
N THR A 326 29.50 -14.46 -49.52
CA THR A 326 28.39 -13.50 -49.45
C THR A 326 27.52 -13.65 -48.19
N LYS A 327 27.38 -14.89 -47.68
CA LYS A 327 26.45 -15.17 -46.59
C LYS A 327 27.14 -15.30 -45.23
N ASP A 328 28.38 -15.84 -45.20
CA ASP A 328 29.09 -16.07 -43.93
C ASP A 328 30.63 -16.17 -44.18
N PRO A 329 31.31 -15.02 -44.31
CA PRO A 329 32.77 -14.97 -44.49
C PRO A 329 33.55 -15.60 -43.32
N ASP A 330 33.04 -15.47 -42.10
CA ASP A 330 33.68 -16.01 -40.88
C ASP A 330 33.69 -17.56 -40.91
N ALA A 331 32.64 -18.16 -41.45
CA ALA A 331 32.60 -19.61 -41.64
C ALA A 331 33.59 -20.08 -42.72
N LEU A 332 33.91 -19.25 -43.71
CA LEU A 332 34.98 -19.56 -44.68
C LEU A 332 36.35 -19.54 -44.00
N GLU A 333 36.63 -18.55 -43.17
CA GLU A 333 37.89 -18.49 -42.40
C GLU A 333 38.05 -19.72 -41.51
N ALA A 334 36.96 -20.10 -40.79
CA ALA A 334 36.94 -21.30 -39.97
C ALA A 334 37.20 -22.59 -40.83
N LEU A 335 36.63 -22.67 -42.04
CA LEU A 335 36.81 -23.77 -42.96
C LEU A 335 38.26 -23.81 -43.51
N MET A 336 38.90 -22.66 -43.73
CA MET A 336 40.31 -22.58 -44.12
C MET A 336 41.25 -23.24 -43.12
N VAL A 337 40.89 -23.20 -41.84
CA VAL A 337 41.66 -23.81 -40.75
C VAL A 337 41.28 -25.28 -40.56
N SER A 338 40.00 -25.63 -40.64
CA SER A 338 39.50 -26.98 -40.32
C SER A 338 39.59 -27.95 -41.50
N ASP A 339 39.37 -27.48 -42.74
CA ASP A 339 39.48 -28.30 -44.00
C ASP A 339 40.01 -27.47 -45.17
N PRO A 340 41.32 -27.22 -45.23
CA PRO A 340 41.96 -26.44 -46.28
C PRO A 340 41.80 -27.07 -47.66
N GLN A 341 41.56 -28.38 -47.74
CA GLN A 341 41.38 -29.07 -48.99
C GLN A 341 40.04 -28.77 -49.64
N LYS A 342 38.97 -28.75 -48.86
CA LYS A 342 37.64 -28.38 -49.31
C LYS A 342 37.61 -26.93 -49.83
N VAL A 343 38.32 -26.01 -49.16
CA VAL A 343 38.44 -24.62 -49.63
C VAL A 343 39.11 -24.53 -50.98
N ARG A 344 40.18 -25.32 -51.25
CA ARG A 344 40.83 -25.38 -52.57
C ARG A 344 39.89 -25.90 -53.64
N GLU A 345 39.10 -26.91 -53.36
CA GLU A 345 38.12 -27.48 -54.31
C GLU A 345 37.02 -26.46 -54.63
N LEU A 346 36.44 -25.80 -53.59
CA LEU A 346 35.47 -24.74 -53.79
C LEU A 346 35.98 -23.55 -54.56
N ASN A 347 37.24 -23.15 -54.36
CA ASN A 347 37.88 -22.07 -55.10
C ASN A 347 38.16 -22.48 -56.56
N ALA A 348 38.58 -23.71 -56.78
CA ALA A 348 38.77 -24.20 -58.12
C ALA A 348 37.50 -24.23 -59.01
N MET A 349 36.39 -24.66 -58.40
CA MET A 349 35.03 -24.61 -58.99
C MET A 349 34.58 -23.18 -59.26
N TYR A 350 34.82 -22.27 -58.36
CA TYR A 350 34.46 -20.84 -58.45
C TYR A 350 35.22 -20.17 -59.58
N GLN A 351 36.54 -20.48 -59.79
CA GLN A 351 37.36 -19.97 -60.84
C GLN A 351 36.95 -20.54 -62.23
N LEU A 352 36.46 -21.78 -62.31
CA LEU A 352 35.95 -22.38 -63.52
C LEU A 352 34.62 -21.78 -63.97
N LYS A 353 33.77 -21.32 -63.00
CA LYS A 353 32.46 -20.72 -63.30
C LYS A 353 32.55 -19.26 -63.77
N ASN A 354 33.65 -18.59 -63.45
CA ASN A 354 33.86 -17.15 -63.70
C ASN A 354 34.90 -16.89 -64.80
N LYS A 355 35.28 -17.92 -65.59
CA LYS A 355 36.00 -17.84 -66.85
C LYS A 355 35.00 -17.94 -68.01
#